data_82a3a27b60910c0825a050e434981a3f
#
_entry.id   82a3a27b60910c0825a050e434981a3f
#
_cell.length_a   1.000
_cell.length_b   1.000
_cell.length_c   1.000
_cell.angle_alpha   90.00
_cell.angle_beta   90.00
_cell.angle_gamma   90.00
#
_symmetry.space_group_name_H-M   'P 1'
#
loop_
_entity.id
_entity.type
_entity.pdbx_description
1 polymer ?
#
loop_
_entity_poly.entity_id
_entity_poly.type
_entity_poly.pdbx_seq_one_letter_code
_entity_poly.pdbx_strand_id
1 'polypeptide(L)'
;MVFLISDFICIPGWARTLNLLSRRHDLLPIRLWDPREVELPDIGVVLVEDSETGEQLSVDTRDKNLRHRFNEAAQVREAELMRTFGRAGVNQLSLSTEEDLVRAILRFAELRKRMRRR
;
A
#
# COMPACT_ATOMS: atom_id res chain seq x y z
N MET A 1 21.90 0.78 0.85
CA MET A 1 20.46 1.06 0.80
C MET A 1 19.71 -0.04 0.07
N VAL A 2 18.60 -0.48 0.61
CA VAL A 2 17.74 -1.51 0.02
C VAL A 2 16.36 -0.93 -0.24
N PHE A 3 15.85 -1.09 -1.47
CA PHE A 3 14.48 -0.75 -1.82
C PHE A 3 13.63 -2.01 -1.80
N LEU A 4 12.52 -1.97 -1.10
CA LEU A 4 11.53 -3.05 -1.10
C LEU A 4 10.24 -2.52 -1.72
N ILE A 5 9.98 -2.94 -2.94
CA ILE A 5 8.84 -2.44 -3.74
C ILE A 5 7.74 -3.49 -3.75
N SER A 6 6.56 -3.16 -3.21
CA SER A 6 5.44 -4.10 -3.10
C SER A 6 4.13 -3.37 -2.88
N ASP A 7 3.01 -4.03 -3.12
CA ASP A 7 1.69 -3.59 -2.68
C ASP A 7 1.43 -3.94 -1.20
N PHE A 8 2.27 -4.79 -0.61
CA PHE A 8 2.16 -5.27 0.77
C PHE A 8 0.83 -5.97 1.10
N ILE A 9 0.12 -6.44 0.09
CA ILE A 9 -1.08 -7.26 0.23
C ILE A 9 -0.63 -8.73 0.24
N CYS A 10 -0.22 -9.23 1.39
CA CYS A 10 0.35 -10.56 1.51
C CYS A 10 -0.05 -11.21 2.84
N ILE A 11 0.31 -12.48 2.98
CA ILE A 11 0.08 -13.25 4.21
C ILE A 11 0.83 -12.60 5.37
N PRO A 12 0.22 -12.43 6.55
CA PRO A 12 0.89 -11.87 7.73
C PRO A 12 2.15 -12.65 8.11
N GLY A 13 3.13 -11.96 8.67
CA GLY A 13 4.39 -12.56 9.14
C GLY A 13 5.65 -11.90 8.58
N TRP A 14 5.51 -11.04 7.58
CA TRP A 14 6.65 -10.33 6.99
C TRP A 14 7.21 -9.21 7.87
N ALA A 15 6.44 -8.72 8.83
CA ALA A 15 6.81 -7.59 9.68
C ALA A 15 8.09 -7.85 10.48
N ARG A 16 8.25 -9.05 11.00
CA ARG A 16 9.45 -9.46 11.75
C ARG A 16 10.70 -9.43 10.87
N THR A 17 10.58 -9.97 9.66
CA THR A 17 11.68 -9.97 8.69
C THR A 17 12.06 -8.55 8.29
N LEU A 18 11.06 -7.69 8.09
CA LEU A 18 11.27 -6.28 7.79
C LEU A 18 12.05 -5.58 8.90
N ASN A 19 11.67 -5.81 10.15
CA ASN A 19 12.38 -5.26 11.31
C ASN A 19 13.84 -5.71 11.35
N LEU A 20 14.11 -7.00 11.13
CA LEU A 20 15.47 -7.53 11.11
C LEU A 20 16.30 -6.92 9.98
N LEU A 21 15.72 -6.74 8.80
CA LEU A 21 16.41 -6.10 7.67
C LEU A 21 16.72 -4.63 7.95
N SER A 22 15.80 -3.91 8.59
CA SER A 22 15.96 -2.49 8.89
C SER A 22 17.09 -2.20 9.87
N ARG A 23 17.45 -3.18 10.70
CA ARG A 23 18.56 -3.07 11.65
C ARG A 23 19.94 -3.16 10.99
N ARG A 24 20.03 -3.86 9.86
CA ARG A 24 21.30 -4.11 9.16
C ARG A 24 21.50 -3.26 7.91
N HIS A 25 20.41 -2.76 7.35
CA HIS A 25 20.40 -2.04 6.09
C HIS A 25 19.60 -0.76 6.20
N ASP A 26 19.96 0.22 5.39
CA ASP A 26 19.11 1.38 5.16
C ASP A 26 17.98 0.94 4.22
N LEU A 27 16.85 0.56 4.80
CA LEU A 27 15.72 -0.02 4.11
C LEU A 27 14.66 1.03 3.82
N LEU A 28 14.27 1.13 2.55
CA LEU A 28 13.18 1.96 2.11
C LEU A 28 12.07 1.10 1.51
N PRO A 29 10.98 0.85 2.24
CA PRO A 29 9.80 0.23 1.66
C PRO A 29 9.09 1.21 0.72
N ILE A 30 8.77 0.76 -0.48
CA ILE A 30 7.99 1.52 -1.45
C ILE A 30 6.69 0.76 -1.67
N ARG A 31 5.60 1.33 -1.16
CA ARG A 31 4.28 0.75 -1.32
C ARG A 31 3.62 1.29 -2.58
N LEU A 32 3.32 0.39 -3.51
CA LEU A 32 2.56 0.69 -4.71
C LEU A 32 1.08 0.42 -4.46
N TRP A 33 0.23 1.35 -4.81
CA TRP A 33 -1.21 1.17 -4.67
C TRP A 33 -1.95 1.84 -5.82
N ASP A 34 -3.13 1.30 -6.13
CA ASP A 34 -4.04 1.85 -7.13
C ASP A 34 -5.27 2.41 -6.42
N PRO A 35 -5.77 3.61 -6.79
CA PRO A 35 -6.98 4.16 -6.19
C PRO A 35 -8.18 3.22 -6.23
N ARG A 36 -8.25 2.30 -7.20
CA ARG A 36 -9.30 1.29 -7.30
C ARG A 36 -9.24 0.24 -6.19
N GLU A 37 -8.12 0.10 -5.51
CA GLU A 37 -8.00 -0.79 -4.34
C GLU A 37 -8.66 -0.17 -3.10
N VAL A 38 -8.84 1.14 -3.08
CA VAL A 38 -9.41 1.89 -1.96
C VAL A 38 -10.84 2.28 -2.25
N GLU A 39 -11.16 2.62 -3.48
CA GLU A 39 -12.45 3.14 -3.90
C GLU A 39 -12.99 2.35 -5.09
N LEU A 40 -14.14 1.71 -4.91
CA LEU A 40 -14.80 0.95 -5.97
C LEU A 40 -15.62 1.91 -6.83
N PRO A 41 -15.37 1.98 -8.16
CA PRO A 41 -16.14 2.87 -9.03
C PRO A 41 -17.57 2.38 -9.23
N ASP A 42 -18.50 3.29 -9.42
CA ASP A 42 -19.89 3.01 -9.72
C ASP A 42 -20.05 2.80 -11.25
N ILE A 43 -19.78 1.59 -11.71
CA ILE A 43 -19.79 1.23 -13.14
C ILE A 43 -20.68 0.03 -13.47
N GLY A 44 -21.58 -0.34 -12.57
CA GLY A 44 -22.53 -1.44 -12.74
C GLY A 44 -21.97 -2.79 -12.28
N VAL A 45 -22.47 -3.88 -12.86
CA VAL A 45 -22.02 -5.22 -12.53
C VAL A 45 -20.68 -5.51 -13.18
N VAL A 46 -19.68 -5.90 -12.35
CA VAL A 46 -18.34 -6.24 -12.82
C VAL A 46 -17.93 -7.61 -12.32
N LEU A 47 -17.07 -8.27 -13.09
CA LEU A 47 -16.45 -9.51 -12.69
C LEU A 47 -15.10 -9.19 -12.06
N VAL A 48 -14.95 -9.57 -10.79
CA VAL A 48 -13.71 -9.35 -10.03
C VAL A 48 -12.97 -10.67 -9.91
N GLU A 49 -11.71 -10.68 -10.26
CA GLU A 49 -10.85 -11.84 -10.17
C GLU A 49 -9.76 -11.65 -9.11
N ASP A 50 -9.59 -12.65 -8.24
CA ASP A 50 -8.45 -12.68 -7.33
C ASP A 50 -7.18 -13.01 -8.12
N SER A 51 -6.21 -12.11 -8.10
CA SER A 51 -4.97 -12.24 -8.87
C SER A 51 -4.09 -13.42 -8.43
N GLU A 52 -4.27 -13.91 -7.20
CA GLU A 52 -3.48 -15.02 -6.65
C GLU A 52 -4.16 -16.38 -6.83
N THR A 53 -5.48 -16.46 -6.65
CA THR A 53 -6.24 -17.71 -6.68
C THR A 53 -6.97 -17.95 -8.00
N GLY A 54 -7.20 -16.90 -8.80
CA GLY A 54 -8.00 -16.95 -10.01
C GLY A 54 -9.50 -17.05 -9.76
N GLU A 55 -9.93 -16.95 -8.51
CA GLU A 55 -11.34 -17.00 -8.14
C GLU A 55 -12.07 -15.76 -8.67
N GLN A 56 -13.24 -15.98 -9.29
CA GLN A 56 -14.04 -14.92 -9.91
C GLN A 56 -15.34 -14.71 -9.12
N LEU A 57 -15.69 -13.43 -8.91
CA LEU A 57 -16.92 -13.02 -8.24
C LEU A 57 -17.59 -11.92 -9.04
N SER A 58 -18.90 -12.06 -9.28
CA SER A 58 -19.72 -11.01 -9.88
C SER A 58 -20.17 -10.03 -8.79
N VAL A 59 -19.90 -8.75 -8.98
CA VAL A 59 -20.16 -7.69 -7.99
C VAL A 59 -20.95 -6.56 -8.64
N ASP A 60 -22.04 -6.14 -8.00
CA ASP A 60 -22.80 -4.96 -8.44
C ASP A 60 -22.24 -3.71 -7.75
N THR A 61 -21.47 -2.93 -8.49
CA THR A 61 -20.82 -1.72 -7.98
C THR A 61 -21.78 -0.53 -7.79
N ARG A 62 -23.03 -0.65 -8.23
CA ARG A 62 -24.05 0.38 -8.01
C ARG A 62 -24.56 0.40 -6.57
N ASP A 63 -24.35 -0.66 -5.81
CA ASP A 63 -24.73 -0.75 -4.40
C ASP A 63 -23.82 0.14 -3.56
N LYS A 64 -24.40 1.18 -2.97
CA LYS A 64 -23.70 2.14 -2.10
C LYS A 64 -23.14 1.47 -0.85
N ASN A 65 -23.86 0.51 -0.28
CA ASN A 65 -23.41 -0.21 0.91
C ASN A 65 -22.19 -1.06 0.60
N LEU A 66 -22.15 -1.67 -0.58
CA LEU A 66 -21.00 -2.43 -1.03
C LEU A 66 -19.76 -1.53 -1.20
N ARG A 67 -19.92 -0.39 -1.87
CA ARG A 67 -18.83 0.57 -2.03
C ARG A 67 -18.31 1.10 -0.70
N HIS A 68 -19.21 1.39 0.23
CA HIS A 68 -18.84 1.86 1.57
C HIS A 68 -18.05 0.80 2.35
N ARG A 69 -18.51 -0.44 2.35
CA ARG A 69 -17.81 -1.56 3.01
C ARG A 69 -16.45 -1.80 2.40
N PHE A 70 -16.35 -1.70 1.08
CA PHE A 70 -15.08 -1.84 0.37
C PHE A 70 -14.07 -0.76 0.80
N ASN A 71 -14.51 0.49 0.85
CA ASN A 71 -13.68 1.61 1.30
C ASN A 71 -13.25 1.47 2.76
N GLU A 72 -14.17 1.09 3.66
CA GLU A 72 -13.84 0.86 5.07
C GLU A 72 -12.80 -0.24 5.24
N ALA A 73 -12.95 -1.36 4.53
CA ALA A 73 -12.00 -2.47 4.60
C ALA A 73 -10.61 -2.03 4.11
N ALA A 74 -10.55 -1.21 3.06
CA ALA A 74 -9.31 -0.67 2.56
C ALA A 74 -8.64 0.27 3.58
N GLN A 75 -9.41 1.11 4.26
CA GLN A 75 -8.89 2.01 5.29
C GLN A 75 -8.35 1.26 6.50
N VAL A 76 -9.01 0.19 6.93
CA VAL A 76 -8.54 -0.66 8.03
C VAL A 76 -7.22 -1.32 7.66
N ARG A 77 -7.12 -1.86 6.46
CA ARG A 77 -5.90 -2.49 5.94
C ARG A 77 -4.74 -1.49 5.87
N GLU A 78 -5.02 -0.28 5.42
CA GLU A 78 -4.04 0.80 5.36
C GLU A 78 -3.51 1.19 6.75
N ALA A 79 -4.41 1.34 7.72
CA ALA A 79 -4.04 1.67 9.09
C ALA A 79 -3.18 0.58 9.73
N GLU A 80 -3.47 -0.68 9.49
CA GLU A 80 -2.67 -1.80 9.98
C GLU A 80 -1.27 -1.79 9.36
N LEU A 81 -1.18 -1.50 8.07
CA LEU A 81 0.08 -1.41 7.37
C LEU A 81 0.96 -0.28 7.93
N MET A 82 0.37 0.89 8.18
CA MET A 82 1.08 2.01 8.80
C MET A 82 1.61 1.66 10.18
N ARG A 83 0.81 0.98 10.99
CA ARG A 83 1.24 0.51 12.32
C ARG A 83 2.40 -0.47 12.23
N THR A 84 2.37 -1.36 11.26
CA THR A 84 3.43 -2.35 11.06
C THR A 84 4.76 -1.67 10.71
N PHE A 85 4.74 -0.71 9.79
CA PHE A 85 5.94 0.05 9.46
C PHE A 85 6.45 0.88 10.66
N GLY A 86 5.53 1.50 11.40
CA GLY A 86 5.89 2.26 12.60
C GLY A 86 6.58 1.41 13.66
N ARG A 87 6.09 0.18 13.90
CA ARG A 87 6.72 -0.76 14.83
C ARG A 87 8.09 -1.22 14.37
N ALA A 88 8.27 -1.36 13.07
CA ALA A 88 9.56 -1.73 12.50
C ALA A 88 10.56 -0.55 12.48
N GLY A 89 10.11 0.66 12.77
CA GLY A 89 10.94 1.85 12.77
C GLY A 89 11.41 2.29 11.38
N VAL A 90 10.65 1.94 10.33
CA VAL A 90 10.99 2.28 8.95
C VAL A 90 10.02 3.31 8.39
N ASN A 91 10.56 4.25 7.62
CA ASN A 91 9.78 5.18 6.84
C ASN A 91 9.49 4.59 5.47
N GLN A 92 8.23 4.66 5.05
CA GLN A 92 7.82 4.17 3.74
C GLN A 92 7.56 5.32 2.78
N LEU A 93 7.69 5.03 1.50
CA LEU A 93 7.20 5.86 0.42
C LEU A 93 5.96 5.21 -0.17
N SER A 94 4.85 5.94 -0.21
CA SER A 94 3.61 5.47 -0.80
C SER A 94 3.45 6.10 -2.18
N LEU A 95 3.31 5.26 -3.21
CA LEU A 95 3.16 5.69 -4.59
C LEU A 95 1.84 5.18 -5.17
N SER A 96 0.99 6.11 -5.62
CA SER A 96 -0.20 5.79 -6.39
C SER A 96 0.14 5.59 -7.85
N THR A 97 -0.56 4.66 -8.51
CA THR A 97 -0.42 4.45 -9.96
C THR A 97 -0.85 5.65 -10.80
N GLU A 98 -1.62 6.59 -10.21
CA GLU A 98 -2.11 7.79 -10.90
C GLU A 98 -1.24 9.03 -10.68
N GLU A 99 -0.26 8.98 -9.78
CA GLU A 99 0.59 10.14 -9.54
C GLU A 99 1.87 10.13 -10.39
N ASP A 100 2.51 11.30 -10.50
CA ASP A 100 3.82 11.40 -11.12
C ASP A 100 4.88 10.78 -10.21
N LEU A 101 5.36 9.62 -10.61
CA LEU A 101 6.32 8.83 -9.82
C LEU A 101 7.64 9.57 -9.61
N VAL A 102 8.11 10.29 -10.62
CA VAL A 102 9.37 11.03 -10.52
C VAL A 102 9.28 12.14 -9.48
N ARG A 103 8.18 12.90 -9.48
CA ARG A 103 7.94 13.94 -8.48
C ARG A 103 7.82 13.39 -7.07
N ALA A 104 7.11 12.26 -6.91
CA ALA A 104 6.92 11.62 -5.62
C ALA A 104 8.26 11.15 -5.04
N ILE A 105 9.10 10.54 -5.85
CA ILE A 105 10.44 10.07 -5.47
C ILE A 105 11.34 11.24 -5.09
N LEU A 106 11.33 12.32 -5.88
CA LEU A 106 12.12 13.52 -5.60
C LEU A 106 11.71 14.19 -4.28
N ARG A 107 10.39 14.31 -4.04
CA ARG A 107 9.86 14.84 -2.77
C ARG A 107 10.34 14.02 -1.58
N PHE A 108 10.26 12.72 -1.70
CA PHE A 108 10.70 11.82 -0.64
C PHE A 108 12.20 11.94 -0.37
N ALA A 109 13.00 12.01 -1.42
CA ALA A 109 14.45 12.16 -1.31
C ALA A 109 14.82 13.47 -0.60
N GLU A 110 14.13 14.57 -0.91
CA GLU A 110 14.33 15.85 -0.24
C GLU A 110 13.96 15.80 1.25
N LEU A 111 12.80 15.22 1.58
CA LEU A 111 12.36 15.05 2.96
C LEU A 111 13.36 14.23 3.76
N ARG A 112 13.84 13.14 3.21
CA ARG A 112 14.82 12.28 3.84
C ARG A 112 16.16 12.98 4.06
N LYS A 113 16.58 13.78 3.11
CA LYS A 113 17.79 14.60 3.21
C LYS A 113 17.69 15.63 4.35
N ARG A 114 16.53 16.26 4.51
CA ARG A 114 16.26 17.18 5.61
C ARG A 114 16.27 16.48 6.97
N MET A 115 15.70 15.28 7.05
CA MET A 115 15.70 14.50 8.28
C MET A 115 17.10 14.07 8.71
N ARG A 116 17.99 13.79 7.78
CA ARG A 116 19.39 13.45 8.08
C ARG A 116 20.23 14.61 8.57
N ARG A 117 19.84 15.84 8.26
CA ARG A 117 20.55 17.06 8.68
C ARG A 117 20.21 17.50 10.10
N ARG A 118 19.20 16.92 10.68
CA ARG A 118 18.83 17.16 12.07
C ARG A 118 19.51 16.13 12.98
#